data_2c65f52375e684974e9c3a45d4b17fc9
#
_entry.id   2c65f52375e684974e9c3a45d4b17fc9
#
_cell.length_a   1.000
_cell.length_b   1.000
_cell.length_c   1.000
_cell.angle_alpha   90.00
_cell.angle_beta   90.00
_cell.angle_gamma   90.00
#
_symmetry.space_group_name_H-M   'P 1'
#
loop_
_entity.id
_entity.type
_entity.pdbx_description
1 polymer ?
#
loop_
_entity_poly.entity_id
_entity_poly.type
_entity_poly.pdbx_seq_one_letter_code
_entity_poly.pdbx_strand_id
1 'polypeptide(L)'
;MDEILIPRKLNHTVNVGGIRIGGNFPVVVQSMTNTDTANVEATSSQILELAEAGSEIVRITVDTLAAARAVPKIHHRLRSAGCDVPLVGDFHYNGHTLLRDVDDCADALDKYRINPGNVGKGQKRDIRFCQMIEQACRRNKPVRIGVNWGSLDQQLLAQKLDENAATKQPHSLEAITREALVDSALSSAALAQREGLE
;
A
#
# COMPACT_ATOMS: atom_id res chain seq x y z
N MET A 1 17.55 9.63 34.97
CA MET A 1 16.25 9.07 34.57
C MET A 1 16.57 8.10 33.46
N ASP A 2 16.55 6.80 33.76
CA ASP A 2 16.77 5.77 32.76
C ASP A 2 15.58 5.82 31.80
N GLU A 3 15.83 6.17 30.53
CA GLU A 3 14.82 6.02 29.47
C GLU A 3 14.43 4.54 29.40
N ILE A 4 13.19 4.24 29.75
CA ILE A 4 12.62 2.89 29.55
C ILE A 4 12.47 2.72 28.05
N LEU A 5 13.50 2.18 27.41
CA LEU A 5 13.46 1.77 26.02
C LEU A 5 12.46 0.60 25.89
N ILE A 6 11.28 0.87 25.36
CA ILE A 6 10.31 -0.17 25.04
C ILE A 6 10.92 -1.01 23.90
N PRO A 7 11.16 -2.31 24.13
CA PRO A 7 11.77 -3.15 23.11
C PRO A 7 10.85 -3.25 21.87
N ARG A 8 11.42 -3.12 20.68
CA ARG A 8 10.67 -3.27 19.43
C ARG A 8 10.11 -4.69 19.33
N LYS A 9 8.83 -4.79 18.97
CA LYS A 9 8.22 -6.07 18.63
C LYS A 9 8.91 -6.65 17.39
N LEU A 10 9.35 -7.88 17.46
CA LEU A 10 9.91 -8.59 16.30
C LEU A 10 8.79 -8.87 15.29
N ASN A 11 8.93 -8.34 14.09
CA ASN A 11 8.01 -8.53 12.97
C ASN A 11 8.69 -9.33 11.87
N HIS A 12 7.89 -9.85 10.92
CA HIS A 12 8.44 -10.42 9.69
C HIS A 12 9.24 -9.37 8.92
N THR A 13 10.29 -9.83 8.25
CA THR A 13 11.11 -8.99 7.38
C THR A 13 10.58 -9.08 5.96
N VAL A 14 10.31 -7.93 5.35
CA VAL A 14 9.85 -7.81 3.97
C VAL A 14 10.95 -7.16 3.13
N ASN A 15 11.23 -7.70 1.96
CA ASN A 15 12.19 -7.14 1.01
C ASN A 15 11.45 -6.33 -0.07
N VAL A 16 11.84 -5.07 -0.25
CA VAL A 16 11.30 -4.16 -1.26
C VAL A 16 12.45 -3.67 -2.14
N GLY A 17 12.66 -4.28 -3.29
CA GLY A 17 13.72 -3.89 -4.21
C GLY A 17 15.14 -3.89 -3.59
N GLY A 18 15.42 -4.80 -2.65
CA GLY A 18 16.68 -4.87 -1.91
C GLY A 18 16.65 -4.20 -0.54
N ILE A 19 15.69 -3.32 -0.26
CA ILE A 19 15.52 -2.67 1.04
C ILE A 19 14.70 -3.55 1.98
N ARG A 20 15.25 -3.86 3.16
CA ARG A 20 14.60 -4.73 4.15
C ARG A 20 13.81 -3.90 5.15
N ILE A 21 12.54 -4.24 5.32
CA ILE A 21 11.60 -3.56 6.24
C ILE A 21 11.14 -4.55 7.31
N GLY A 22 11.15 -4.15 8.56
CA GLY A 22 10.74 -4.99 9.70
C GLY A 22 11.90 -5.76 10.33
N GLY A 23 11.60 -6.75 11.17
CA GLY A 23 12.60 -7.46 11.95
C GLY A 23 13.46 -6.52 12.80
N ASN A 24 14.76 -6.73 12.79
CA ASN A 24 15.76 -5.90 13.47
C ASN A 24 16.39 -4.83 12.55
N PHE A 25 15.88 -4.67 11.33
CA PHE A 25 16.42 -3.66 10.41
C PHE A 25 16.03 -2.24 10.84
N PRO A 26 16.85 -1.22 10.48
CA PRO A 26 16.53 0.17 10.73
C PRO A 26 15.17 0.60 10.17
N VAL A 27 14.66 1.71 10.67
CA VAL A 27 13.48 2.35 10.08
C VAL A 27 13.85 2.88 8.69
N VAL A 28 13.03 2.53 7.70
CA VAL A 28 13.24 2.91 6.29
C VAL A 28 12.54 4.23 5.99
N VAL A 29 13.25 5.15 5.35
CA VAL A 29 12.71 6.44 4.91
C VAL A 29 12.00 6.28 3.57
N GLN A 30 10.69 6.54 3.56
CA GLN A 30 9.88 6.52 2.34
C GLN A 30 9.25 7.88 2.08
N SER A 31 9.46 8.42 0.90
CA SER A 31 8.78 9.62 0.40
C SER A 31 7.75 9.28 -0.68
N MET A 32 6.96 10.28 -1.07
CA MET A 32 5.96 10.15 -2.13
C MET A 32 6.05 11.36 -3.06
N THR A 33 5.96 11.13 -4.37
CA THR A 33 5.87 12.21 -5.34
C THR A 33 4.51 12.92 -5.25
N ASN A 34 4.49 14.18 -5.64
CA ASN A 34 3.26 14.99 -5.80
C ASN A 34 3.04 15.42 -7.26
N THR A 35 3.85 14.93 -8.18
CA THR A 35 3.69 15.14 -9.62
C THR A 35 2.61 14.24 -10.19
N ASP A 36 2.05 14.62 -11.35
CA ASP A 36 1.25 13.70 -12.16
C ASP A 36 2.17 12.58 -12.70
N THR A 37 1.91 11.34 -12.29
CA THR A 37 2.73 10.19 -12.71
C THR A 37 2.72 9.97 -14.21
N ALA A 38 1.68 10.42 -14.94
CA ALA A 38 1.65 10.38 -16.40
C ALA A 38 2.72 11.28 -17.03
N ASN A 39 3.21 12.30 -16.31
CA ASN A 39 4.34 13.12 -16.71
C ASN A 39 5.66 12.44 -16.29
N VAL A 40 6.21 11.63 -17.20
CA VAL A 40 7.42 10.84 -16.96
C VAL A 40 8.60 11.72 -16.54
N GLU A 41 8.78 12.88 -17.18
CA GLU A 41 9.94 13.74 -16.91
C GLU A 41 9.86 14.36 -15.51
N ALA A 42 8.75 15.02 -15.19
CA ALA A 42 8.57 15.66 -13.89
C ALA A 42 8.64 14.63 -12.74
N THR A 43 8.00 13.47 -12.93
CA THR A 43 8.00 12.42 -11.90
C THR A 43 9.37 11.81 -11.70
N SER A 44 10.12 11.53 -12.79
CA SER A 44 11.49 11.02 -12.67
C SER A 44 12.42 12.02 -11.99
N SER A 45 12.36 13.31 -12.34
CA SER A 45 13.16 14.36 -11.69
C SER A 45 12.87 14.44 -10.21
N GLN A 46 11.59 14.44 -9.80
CA GLN A 46 11.23 14.47 -8.39
C GLN A 46 11.68 13.23 -7.63
N ILE A 47 11.63 12.03 -8.25
CA ILE A 47 12.13 10.81 -7.62
C ILE A 47 13.65 10.90 -7.38
N LEU A 48 14.41 11.42 -8.33
CA LEU A 48 15.87 11.64 -8.18
C LEU A 48 16.15 12.60 -7.02
N GLU A 49 15.46 13.73 -6.96
CA GLU A 49 15.59 14.69 -5.85
C GLU A 49 15.27 14.04 -4.48
N LEU A 50 14.22 13.23 -4.40
CA LEU A 50 13.84 12.53 -3.18
C LEU A 50 14.90 11.49 -2.78
N ALA A 51 15.45 10.76 -3.75
CA ALA A 51 16.52 9.78 -3.50
C ALA A 51 17.80 10.48 -3.02
N GLU A 52 18.22 11.58 -3.66
CA GLU A 52 19.35 12.40 -3.23
C GLU A 52 19.16 12.99 -1.83
N ALA A 53 17.92 13.33 -1.47
CA ALA A 53 17.57 13.79 -0.13
C ALA A 53 17.53 12.68 0.93
N GLY A 54 17.80 11.42 0.56
CA GLY A 54 17.90 10.29 1.47
C GLY A 54 16.65 9.41 1.55
N SER A 55 15.71 9.50 0.62
CA SER A 55 14.61 8.54 0.53
C SER A 55 15.13 7.19 0.05
N GLU A 56 14.93 6.16 0.85
CA GLU A 56 15.35 4.79 0.54
C GLU A 56 14.31 4.06 -0.34
N ILE A 57 13.06 4.52 -0.33
CA ILE A 57 11.96 4.02 -1.16
C ILE A 57 11.11 5.22 -1.59
N VAL A 58 10.63 5.24 -2.84
CA VAL A 58 9.73 6.30 -3.33
C VAL A 58 8.41 5.73 -3.79
N ARG A 59 7.30 6.35 -3.35
CA ARG A 59 5.93 5.99 -3.73
C ARG A 59 5.39 6.96 -4.78
N ILE A 60 4.76 6.40 -5.80
CA ILE A 60 4.10 7.12 -6.90
C ILE A 60 2.63 6.71 -6.97
N THR A 61 1.74 7.63 -7.34
CA THR A 61 0.31 7.32 -7.54
C THR A 61 0.11 6.63 -8.90
N VAL A 62 -0.63 5.51 -8.92
CA VAL A 62 -0.98 4.78 -10.15
C VAL A 62 -2.50 4.60 -10.18
N ASP A 63 -3.21 5.59 -10.68
CA ASP A 63 -4.68 5.68 -10.65
C ASP A 63 -5.31 5.76 -12.05
N THR A 64 -4.51 5.97 -13.09
CA THR A 64 -4.95 6.06 -14.48
C THR A 64 -4.14 5.14 -15.40
N LEU A 65 -4.71 4.81 -16.55
CA LEU A 65 -3.99 4.04 -17.58
C LEU A 65 -2.75 4.78 -18.09
N ALA A 66 -2.82 6.12 -18.17
CA ALA A 66 -1.68 6.95 -18.56
C ALA A 66 -0.55 6.87 -17.53
N ALA A 67 -0.88 6.96 -16.23
CA ALA A 67 0.08 6.78 -15.15
C ALA A 67 0.69 5.37 -15.18
N ALA A 68 -0.12 4.31 -15.32
CA ALA A 68 0.39 2.94 -15.40
C ALA A 68 1.37 2.76 -16.57
N ARG A 69 1.06 3.29 -17.75
CA ARG A 69 1.95 3.26 -18.93
C ARG A 69 3.20 4.11 -18.81
N ALA A 70 3.21 5.09 -17.90
CA ALA A 70 4.37 5.92 -17.61
C ALA A 70 5.38 5.21 -16.67
N VAL A 71 4.91 4.35 -15.76
CA VAL A 71 5.75 3.68 -14.75
C VAL A 71 6.99 2.98 -15.35
N PRO A 72 6.90 2.12 -16.37
CA PRO A 72 8.08 1.47 -16.93
C PRO A 72 9.07 2.47 -17.55
N LYS A 73 8.59 3.58 -18.11
CA LYS A 73 9.44 4.65 -18.65
C LYS A 73 10.16 5.41 -17.54
N ILE A 74 9.46 5.69 -16.43
CA ILE A 74 10.03 6.30 -15.22
C ILE A 74 11.13 5.38 -14.68
N HIS A 75 10.82 4.11 -14.48
CA HIS A 75 11.76 3.11 -14.00
C HIS A 75 13.02 3.05 -14.88
N HIS A 76 12.86 2.94 -16.21
CA HIS A 76 13.99 2.93 -17.15
C HIS A 76 14.85 4.20 -17.04
N ARG A 77 14.22 5.38 -16.96
CA ARG A 77 14.91 6.67 -16.82
C ARG A 77 15.72 6.75 -15.53
N LEU A 78 15.20 6.29 -14.42
CA LEU A 78 15.90 6.24 -13.14
C LEU A 78 17.12 5.31 -13.21
N ARG A 79 16.96 4.10 -13.74
CA ARG A 79 18.06 3.16 -13.90
C ARG A 79 19.16 3.70 -14.85
N SER A 80 18.76 4.39 -15.92
CA SER A 80 19.71 5.07 -16.83
C SER A 80 20.46 6.23 -16.17
N ALA A 81 19.87 6.85 -15.14
CA ALA A 81 20.52 7.89 -14.32
C ALA A 81 21.34 7.30 -13.14
N GLY A 82 21.47 5.98 -13.03
CA GLY A 82 22.18 5.32 -11.93
C GLY A 82 21.44 5.33 -10.59
N CYS A 83 20.13 5.58 -10.61
CA CYS A 83 19.29 5.59 -9.40
C CYS A 83 18.53 4.27 -9.28
N ASP A 84 18.86 3.48 -8.24
CA ASP A 84 18.25 2.17 -7.97
C ASP A 84 17.16 2.21 -6.88
N VAL A 85 16.67 3.41 -6.53
CA VAL A 85 15.62 3.55 -5.52
C VAL A 85 14.39 2.71 -5.87
N PRO A 86 13.89 1.85 -4.95
CA PRO A 86 12.70 1.04 -5.19
C PRO A 86 11.45 1.90 -5.33
N LEU A 87 10.56 1.48 -6.25
CA LEU A 87 9.31 2.17 -6.53
C LEU A 87 8.10 1.43 -5.92
N VAL A 88 7.23 2.18 -5.24
CA VAL A 88 5.96 1.68 -4.71
C VAL A 88 4.81 2.27 -5.50
N GLY A 89 4.00 1.44 -6.13
CA GLY A 89 2.77 1.86 -6.78
C GLY A 89 1.63 2.02 -5.77
N ASP A 90 1.06 3.21 -5.67
CA ASP A 90 -0.13 3.48 -4.87
C ASP A 90 -1.38 3.37 -5.72
N PHE A 91 -2.12 2.28 -5.53
CA PHE A 91 -3.28 1.94 -6.33
C PHE A 91 -4.58 2.33 -5.65
N HIS A 92 -5.46 2.96 -6.43
CA HIS A 92 -6.80 3.35 -6.05
C HIS A 92 -7.82 2.76 -7.04
N TYR A 93 -9.07 2.58 -6.63
CA TYR A 93 -10.28 2.22 -7.41
C TYR A 93 -10.11 1.15 -8.50
N ASN A 94 -9.29 1.38 -9.51
CA ASN A 94 -9.11 0.55 -10.70
C ASN A 94 -7.77 -0.20 -10.75
N GLY A 95 -7.02 -0.23 -9.63
CA GLY A 95 -5.71 -0.88 -9.54
C GLY A 95 -5.71 -2.33 -10.03
N HIS A 96 -6.78 -3.09 -9.79
CA HIS A 96 -6.96 -4.45 -10.29
C HIS A 96 -6.92 -4.55 -11.83
N THR A 97 -7.49 -3.55 -12.52
CA THR A 97 -7.45 -3.47 -13.98
C THR A 97 -6.07 -3.03 -14.47
N LEU A 98 -5.49 -2.01 -13.83
CA LEU A 98 -4.17 -1.48 -14.21
C LEU A 98 -3.06 -2.52 -14.08
N LEU A 99 -3.04 -3.29 -12.98
CA LEU A 99 -2.06 -4.35 -12.75
C LEU A 99 -2.24 -5.54 -13.69
N ARG A 100 -3.47 -5.82 -14.13
CA ARG A 100 -3.79 -6.89 -15.09
C ARG A 100 -3.45 -6.49 -16.52
N ASP A 101 -3.80 -5.27 -16.93
CA ASP A 101 -3.79 -4.85 -18.34
C ASP A 101 -2.46 -4.16 -18.75
N VAL A 102 -1.61 -3.81 -17.76
CA VAL A 102 -0.30 -3.18 -18.00
C VAL A 102 0.78 -3.96 -17.25
N ASP A 103 1.17 -5.10 -17.79
CA ASP A 103 2.16 -6.00 -17.19
C ASP A 103 3.48 -5.30 -16.88
N ASP A 104 3.99 -4.48 -17.81
CA ASP A 104 5.23 -3.73 -17.61
C ASP A 104 5.18 -2.77 -16.41
N CYS A 105 4.00 -2.21 -16.09
CA CYS A 105 3.81 -1.42 -14.88
C CYS A 105 3.94 -2.27 -13.62
N ALA A 106 3.26 -3.42 -13.62
CA ALA A 106 3.29 -4.33 -12.49
C ALA A 106 4.73 -4.84 -12.23
N ASP A 107 5.47 -5.14 -13.29
CA ASP A 107 6.85 -5.64 -13.19
C ASP A 107 7.86 -4.57 -12.73
N ALA A 108 7.70 -3.32 -13.19
CA ALA A 108 8.59 -2.21 -12.87
C ALA A 108 8.47 -1.70 -11.42
N LEU A 109 7.41 -2.05 -10.71
CA LEU A 109 7.21 -1.69 -9.31
C LEU A 109 7.80 -2.74 -8.37
N ASP A 110 8.36 -2.30 -7.24
CA ASP A 110 8.96 -3.17 -6.22
C ASP A 110 7.99 -3.52 -5.09
N LYS A 111 6.91 -2.77 -4.93
CA LYS A 111 5.85 -3.00 -3.95
C LYS A 111 4.55 -2.38 -4.40
N TYR A 112 3.42 -2.98 -4.01
CA TYR A 112 2.10 -2.40 -4.21
C TYR A 112 1.53 -1.88 -2.89
N ARG A 113 0.99 -0.67 -2.90
CA ARG A 113 0.13 -0.16 -1.84
C ARG A 113 -1.31 -0.25 -2.29
N ILE A 114 -2.12 -0.96 -1.54
CA ILE A 114 -3.54 -1.18 -1.83
C ILE A 114 -4.38 -0.66 -0.66
N ASN A 115 -5.37 0.18 -0.97
CA ASN A 115 -6.37 0.58 0.01
C ASN A 115 -7.65 -0.25 -0.23
N PRO A 116 -7.96 -1.24 0.64
CA PRO A 116 -9.10 -2.12 0.43
C PRO A 116 -10.45 -1.38 0.41
N GLY A 117 -10.56 -0.26 1.12
CA GLY A 117 -11.77 0.57 1.12
C GLY A 117 -12.03 1.32 -0.19
N ASN A 118 -11.01 1.45 -1.05
CA ASN A 118 -11.12 2.14 -2.34
C ASN A 118 -11.33 1.21 -3.54
N VAL A 119 -11.16 -0.10 -3.41
CA VAL A 119 -11.24 -1.01 -4.57
C VAL A 119 -12.65 -1.49 -4.90
N GLY A 120 -13.64 -1.17 -4.07
CA GLY A 120 -15.04 -1.52 -4.27
C GLY A 120 -15.82 -1.59 -2.96
N LYS A 121 -17.04 -2.12 -3.04
CA LYS A 121 -17.92 -2.36 -1.86
C LYS A 121 -18.39 -3.81 -1.85
N GLY A 122 -18.53 -4.39 -0.65
CA GLY A 122 -19.02 -5.76 -0.45
C GLY A 122 -18.20 -6.79 -1.27
N GLN A 123 -18.85 -7.78 -1.85
CA GLN A 123 -18.19 -8.85 -2.62
C GLN A 123 -17.33 -8.34 -3.79
N LYS A 124 -17.71 -7.22 -4.42
CA LYS A 124 -16.90 -6.62 -5.51
C LYS A 124 -15.55 -6.10 -5.00
N ARG A 125 -15.51 -5.60 -3.76
CA ARG A 125 -14.28 -5.19 -3.09
C ARG A 125 -13.34 -6.39 -2.97
N ASP A 126 -13.82 -7.49 -2.43
CA ASP A 126 -13.01 -8.67 -2.16
C ASP A 126 -12.47 -9.28 -3.47
N ILE A 127 -13.31 -9.41 -4.49
CA ILE A 127 -12.89 -9.93 -5.81
C ILE A 127 -11.77 -9.05 -6.40
N ARG A 128 -11.93 -7.73 -6.42
CA ARG A 128 -10.93 -6.82 -6.98
C ARG A 128 -9.64 -6.80 -6.16
N PHE A 129 -9.78 -6.87 -4.83
CA PHE A 129 -8.64 -6.96 -3.94
C PHE A 129 -7.85 -8.26 -4.19
N CYS A 130 -8.52 -9.42 -4.27
CA CYS A 130 -7.90 -10.71 -4.60
C CYS A 130 -7.18 -10.67 -5.94
N GLN A 131 -7.77 -10.05 -6.98
CA GLN A 131 -7.11 -9.88 -8.27
C GLN A 131 -5.79 -9.10 -8.17
N MET A 132 -5.72 -8.09 -7.30
CA MET A 132 -4.47 -7.35 -7.07
C MET A 132 -3.45 -8.17 -6.29
N ILE A 133 -3.90 -8.95 -5.30
CA ILE A 133 -3.05 -9.87 -4.54
C ILE A 133 -2.48 -10.97 -5.45
N GLU A 134 -3.30 -11.54 -6.34
CA GLU A 134 -2.85 -12.50 -7.35
C GLU A 134 -1.70 -11.92 -8.21
N GLN A 135 -1.83 -10.67 -8.65
CA GLN A 135 -0.76 -10.02 -9.41
C GLN A 135 0.52 -9.83 -8.57
N ALA A 136 0.38 -9.55 -7.29
CA ALA A 136 1.51 -9.44 -6.36
C ALA A 136 2.20 -10.80 -6.17
N CYS A 137 1.44 -11.86 -5.91
CA CYS A 137 1.96 -13.23 -5.74
C CYS A 137 2.68 -13.71 -7.00
N ARG A 138 2.08 -13.54 -8.18
CA ARG A 138 2.68 -13.94 -9.47
C ARG A 138 4.05 -13.31 -9.73
N ARG A 139 4.28 -12.10 -9.21
CA ARG A 139 5.51 -11.31 -9.43
C ARG A 139 6.40 -11.25 -8.19
N ASN A 140 6.05 -11.98 -7.13
CA ASN A 140 6.75 -11.94 -5.85
C ASN A 140 6.94 -10.51 -5.32
N LYS A 141 5.87 -9.69 -5.41
CA LYS A 141 5.90 -8.30 -4.93
C LYS A 141 5.23 -8.20 -3.57
N PRO A 142 5.88 -7.58 -2.58
CA PRO A 142 5.26 -7.32 -1.29
C PRO A 142 4.11 -6.32 -1.42
N VAL A 143 3.14 -6.43 -0.52
CA VAL A 143 1.95 -5.56 -0.49
C VAL A 143 1.86 -4.82 0.83
N ARG A 144 1.53 -3.53 0.77
CA ARG A 144 1.07 -2.76 1.91
C ARG A 144 -0.44 -2.58 1.84
N ILE A 145 -1.14 -3.14 2.81
CA ILE A 145 -2.57 -2.89 3.00
C ILE A 145 -2.70 -1.59 3.80
N GLY A 146 -3.27 -0.56 3.16
CA GLY A 146 -3.39 0.78 3.74
C GLY A 146 -4.84 1.15 3.97
N VAL A 147 -5.31 1.09 5.22
CA VAL A 147 -6.64 1.57 5.61
C VAL A 147 -6.56 2.99 6.16
N ASN A 148 -7.61 3.79 5.94
CA ASN A 148 -7.75 5.12 6.53
C ASN A 148 -9.24 5.49 6.75
N TRP A 149 -9.47 6.56 7.50
CA TRP A 149 -10.81 7.04 7.85
C TRP A 149 -11.68 7.34 6.63
N GLY A 150 -11.12 8.01 5.62
CA GLY A 150 -11.87 8.47 4.45
C GLY A 150 -12.35 7.35 3.53
N SER A 151 -11.83 6.14 3.71
CA SER A 151 -12.17 4.97 2.90
C SER A 151 -12.66 3.78 3.72
N LEU A 152 -12.98 3.98 5.00
CA LEU A 152 -13.52 2.92 5.86
C LEU A 152 -14.88 2.43 5.31
N ASP A 153 -15.06 1.12 5.29
CA ASP A 153 -16.32 0.49 4.88
C ASP A 153 -17.45 0.91 5.83
N GLN A 154 -18.43 1.64 5.27
CA GLN A 154 -19.55 2.17 6.03
C GLN A 154 -20.49 1.06 6.55
N GLN A 155 -20.56 -0.10 5.89
CA GLN A 155 -21.32 -1.23 6.34
C GLN A 155 -20.69 -1.87 7.57
N LEU A 156 -19.37 -2.05 7.57
CA LEU A 156 -18.62 -2.53 8.73
C LEU A 156 -18.78 -1.58 9.92
N LEU A 157 -18.68 -0.27 9.69
CA LEU A 157 -18.84 0.72 10.74
C LEU A 157 -20.27 0.70 11.31
N ALA A 158 -21.30 0.66 10.46
CA ALA A 158 -22.69 0.60 10.88
C ALA A 158 -22.97 -0.65 11.71
N GLN A 159 -22.53 -1.82 11.26
CA GLN A 159 -22.67 -3.06 12.02
C GLN A 159 -22.05 -2.95 13.42
N LYS A 160 -20.81 -2.44 13.52
CA LYS A 160 -20.15 -2.26 14.82
C LYS A 160 -20.84 -1.25 15.73
N LEU A 161 -21.42 -0.21 15.17
CA LEU A 161 -22.22 0.76 15.95
C LEU A 161 -23.49 0.12 16.49
N ASP A 162 -24.17 -0.69 15.69
CA ASP A 162 -25.37 -1.41 16.12
C ASP A 162 -25.03 -2.44 17.21
N GLU A 163 -23.97 -3.20 17.05
CA GLU A 163 -23.46 -4.14 18.05
C GLU A 163 -23.12 -3.40 19.36
N ASN A 164 -22.42 -2.27 19.27
CA ASN A 164 -22.05 -1.44 20.41
C ASN A 164 -23.28 -0.88 21.15
N ALA A 165 -24.30 -0.43 20.43
CA ALA A 165 -25.52 0.11 21.01
C ALA A 165 -26.32 -0.95 21.80
N ALA A 166 -26.16 -2.22 21.45
CA ALA A 166 -26.78 -3.34 22.15
C ALA A 166 -26.06 -3.75 23.45
N THR A 167 -24.84 -3.19 23.71
CA THR A 167 -24.08 -3.52 24.92
C THR A 167 -24.58 -2.76 26.15
N LYS A 168 -24.32 -3.30 27.34
CA LYS A 168 -24.69 -2.63 28.62
C LYS A 168 -23.82 -1.38 28.88
N GLN A 169 -22.62 -1.31 28.31
CA GLN A 169 -21.69 -0.20 28.46
C GLN A 169 -21.12 0.16 27.08
N PRO A 170 -21.83 0.99 26.30
CA PRO A 170 -21.38 1.37 24.97
C PRO A 170 -20.08 2.14 25.00
N HIS A 171 -19.18 1.83 24.08
CA HIS A 171 -17.95 2.57 23.84
C HIS A 171 -18.23 3.85 23.04
N SER A 172 -17.28 4.80 23.06
CA SER A 172 -17.38 6.03 22.28
C SER A 172 -17.32 5.75 20.77
N LEU A 173 -17.89 6.64 19.97
CA LEU A 173 -17.85 6.58 18.50
C LEU A 173 -16.39 6.47 18.00
N GLU A 174 -15.46 7.21 18.62
CA GLU A 174 -14.04 7.15 18.26
C GLU A 174 -13.44 5.76 18.48
N ALA A 175 -13.76 5.12 19.61
CA ALA A 175 -13.28 3.78 19.93
C ALA A 175 -13.80 2.75 18.90
N ILE A 176 -15.10 2.80 18.57
CA ILE A 176 -15.72 1.90 17.60
C ILE A 176 -15.17 2.11 16.19
N THR A 177 -14.94 3.36 15.80
CA THR A 177 -14.37 3.64 14.48
C THR A 177 -12.91 3.17 14.38
N ARG A 178 -12.13 3.31 15.46
CA ARG A 178 -10.77 2.76 15.53
C ARG A 178 -10.77 1.23 15.42
N GLU A 179 -11.69 0.57 16.12
CA GLU A 179 -11.88 -0.88 16.02
C GLU A 179 -12.27 -1.31 14.60
N ALA A 180 -13.20 -0.61 13.95
CA ALA A 180 -13.57 -0.88 12.56
C ALA A 180 -12.39 -0.74 11.58
N LEU A 181 -11.48 0.23 11.79
CA LEU A 181 -10.25 0.36 11.01
C LEU A 181 -9.31 -0.85 11.19
N VAL A 182 -9.13 -1.28 12.44
CA VAL A 182 -8.30 -2.46 12.76
C VAL A 182 -8.88 -3.70 12.10
N ASP A 183 -10.19 -3.94 12.24
CA ASP A 183 -10.85 -5.10 11.65
C ASP A 183 -10.81 -5.08 10.12
N SER A 184 -10.96 -3.92 9.50
CA SER A 184 -10.79 -3.75 8.06
C SER A 184 -9.38 -4.15 7.60
N ALA A 185 -8.35 -3.77 8.36
CA ALA A 185 -6.98 -4.14 8.06
C ALA A 185 -6.74 -5.64 8.25
N LEU A 186 -7.17 -6.21 9.39
CA LEU A 186 -6.97 -7.62 9.71
C LEU A 186 -7.72 -8.54 8.74
N SER A 187 -8.98 -8.24 8.42
CA SER A 187 -9.75 -9.02 7.46
C SER A 187 -9.13 -8.99 6.06
N SER A 188 -8.60 -7.84 5.64
CA SER A 188 -7.91 -7.71 4.35
C SER A 188 -6.59 -8.48 4.35
N ALA A 189 -5.83 -8.47 5.45
CA ALA A 189 -4.60 -9.25 5.58
C ALA A 189 -4.90 -10.75 5.55
N ALA A 190 -5.92 -11.21 6.28
CA ALA A 190 -6.34 -12.61 6.26
C ALA A 190 -6.82 -13.05 4.87
N LEU A 191 -7.49 -12.17 4.12
CA LEU A 191 -7.89 -12.43 2.75
C LEU A 191 -6.65 -12.56 1.84
N ALA A 192 -5.68 -11.64 1.95
CA ALA A 192 -4.45 -11.69 1.17
C ALA A 192 -3.65 -12.98 1.43
N GLN A 193 -3.57 -13.43 2.70
CA GLN A 193 -2.92 -14.69 3.05
C GLN A 193 -3.63 -15.91 2.44
N ARG A 194 -4.95 -15.93 2.42
CA ARG A 194 -5.72 -17.01 1.74
C ARG A 194 -5.47 -17.06 0.24
N GLU A 195 -5.18 -15.92 -0.39
CA GLU A 195 -4.81 -15.82 -1.80
C GLU A 195 -3.32 -16.15 -2.06
N GLY A 196 -2.55 -16.52 -1.02
CA GLY A 196 -1.16 -16.97 -1.14
C GLY A 196 -0.10 -15.88 -0.94
N LEU A 197 -0.46 -14.72 -0.41
CA LEU A 197 0.52 -13.71 -0.01
C LEU A 197 1.13 -14.12 1.34
N GLU A 198 2.44 -14.39 1.34
CA GLU A 198 3.23 -14.76 2.53
C GLU A 198 3.79 -13.55 3.29
#